data_120ec669a7f9b4deae1d529cfe3a2180
#
_entry.id   120ec669a7f9b4deae1d529cfe3a2180
#
_cell.length_a   1.000
_cell.length_b   1.000
_cell.length_c   1.000
_cell.angle_alpha   90.00
_cell.angle_beta   90.00
_cell.angle_gamma   90.00
#
_symmetry.space_group_name_H-M   'P 1'
#
loop_
_entity.id
_entity.type
_entity.pdbx_description
1 polymer ?
#
loop_
_entity_poly.entity_id
_entity_poly.type
_entity_poly.pdbx_seq_one_letter_code
_entity_poly.pdbx_strand_id
1 'polypeptide(L)'
;MSKRTLEKLPTVTLAAIAAAGCCLFALLFCLLFAAAAASLCDPTAHLALYGETVFAVSMLLCGFVGAKLSGDARFLCGMLSGGILLLFVIAASFAFGGGSFAKGAVLCGVGAFLTSVGALLGAKQPRRRRRR
;
A
#
# COMPACT_ATOMS: atom_id res chain seq x y z
N MET A 1 12.29 -16.68 5.50
CA MET A 1 12.82 -15.69 6.47
C MET A 1 12.22 -15.96 7.85
N SER A 2 13.05 -16.23 8.86
CA SER A 2 12.56 -16.57 10.20
C SER A 2 12.03 -15.33 10.92
N LYS A 3 10.92 -15.46 11.69
CA LYS A 3 10.34 -14.36 12.50
C LYS A 3 11.34 -13.67 13.43
N ARG A 4 12.36 -14.39 13.92
CA ARG A 4 13.43 -13.85 14.78
C ARG A 4 14.36 -12.87 14.07
N THR A 5 14.53 -13.00 12.74
CA THR A 5 15.38 -12.09 11.95
C THR A 5 14.67 -10.77 11.69
N LEU A 6 13.34 -10.80 11.53
CA LEU A 6 12.51 -9.61 11.29
C LEU A 6 12.39 -8.70 12.54
N GLU A 7 12.40 -9.29 13.75
CA GLU A 7 12.31 -8.50 15.01
C GLU A 7 13.58 -7.67 15.30
N LYS A 8 14.71 -7.99 14.67
CA LYS A 8 16.00 -7.29 14.84
C LYS A 8 16.26 -6.20 13.80
N LEU A 9 15.42 -6.11 12.76
CA LEU A 9 15.59 -5.11 11.70
C LEU A 9 15.04 -3.74 12.13
N PRO A 10 15.71 -2.63 11.74
CA PRO A 10 15.19 -1.29 12.00
C PRO A 10 13.83 -1.11 11.34
N THR A 11 12.96 -0.32 11.97
CA THR A 11 11.57 -0.10 11.53
C THR A 11 11.46 0.36 10.07
N VAL A 12 12.45 1.12 9.61
CA VAL A 12 12.54 1.62 8.22
C VAL A 12 12.71 0.47 7.22
N THR A 13 13.56 -0.53 7.54
CA THR A 13 13.78 -1.68 6.66
C THR A 13 12.53 -2.57 6.58
N LEU A 14 11.82 -2.74 7.69
CA LEU A 14 10.54 -3.45 7.71
C LEU A 14 9.48 -2.72 6.89
N ALA A 15 9.43 -1.39 6.99
CA ALA A 15 8.52 -0.56 6.21
C ALA A 15 8.83 -0.65 4.71
N ALA A 16 10.10 -0.64 4.33
CA ALA A 16 10.53 -0.79 2.92
C ALA A 16 10.16 -2.17 2.35
N ILE A 17 10.34 -3.25 3.11
CA ILE A 17 9.95 -4.61 2.70
C ILE A 17 8.42 -4.68 2.54
N ALA A 18 7.66 -4.10 3.46
CA ALA A 18 6.21 -4.05 3.36
C ALA A 18 5.76 -3.26 2.12
N ALA A 19 6.36 -2.10 1.86
CA ALA A 19 6.06 -1.28 0.68
C ALA A 19 6.39 -2.02 -0.62
N ALA A 20 7.54 -2.69 -0.71
CA ALA A 20 7.92 -3.50 -1.87
C ALA A 20 6.93 -4.65 -2.13
N GLY A 21 6.53 -5.36 -1.09
CA GLY A 21 5.51 -6.42 -1.19
C GLY A 21 4.16 -5.88 -1.67
N CYS A 22 3.73 -4.72 -1.17
CA CYS A 22 2.50 -4.08 -1.62
C CYS A 22 2.58 -3.55 -3.05
N CYS A 23 3.76 -3.09 -3.49
CA CYS A 23 4.00 -2.72 -4.88
C CYS A 23 3.82 -3.90 -5.84
N LEU A 24 4.41 -5.05 -5.50
CA LEU A 24 4.24 -6.29 -6.28
C LEU A 24 2.78 -6.72 -6.33
N PHE A 25 2.08 -6.64 -5.19
CA PHE A 25 0.66 -6.95 -5.12
C PHE A 25 -0.18 -6.01 -6.00
N ALA A 26 0.10 -4.69 -5.95
CA ALA A 26 -0.57 -3.70 -6.78
C ALA A 26 -0.35 -3.96 -8.27
N LEU A 27 0.87 -4.30 -8.70
CA LEU A 27 1.17 -4.66 -10.09
C LEU A 27 0.39 -5.90 -10.53
N LEU A 28 0.30 -6.92 -9.69
CA LEU A 28 -0.44 -8.14 -9.98
C LEU A 28 -1.94 -7.86 -10.10
N PHE A 29 -2.49 -7.01 -9.24
CA PHE A 29 -3.87 -6.55 -9.33
C PHE A 29 -4.13 -5.73 -10.60
N CYS A 30 -3.21 -4.83 -10.97
CA CYS A 30 -3.31 -4.09 -12.24
C CYS A 30 -3.35 -5.02 -13.46
N LEU A 31 -2.52 -6.08 -13.47
CA LEU A 31 -2.53 -7.08 -14.54
C LEU A 31 -3.86 -7.84 -14.61
N LEU A 32 -4.41 -8.25 -13.45
CA LEU A 32 -5.70 -8.94 -13.38
C LEU A 32 -6.83 -8.04 -13.89
N PHE A 33 -6.87 -6.77 -13.49
CA PHE A 33 -7.88 -5.83 -13.96
C PHE A 33 -7.72 -5.49 -15.44
N ALA A 34 -6.47 -5.38 -15.93
CA ALA A 34 -6.21 -5.19 -17.36
C ALA A 34 -6.70 -6.38 -18.20
N ALA A 35 -6.46 -7.61 -17.72
CA ALA A 35 -6.96 -8.81 -18.37
C ALA A 35 -8.51 -8.87 -18.36
N ALA A 36 -9.14 -8.50 -17.25
CA ALA A 36 -10.60 -8.42 -17.15
C ALA A 36 -11.17 -7.32 -18.04
N ALA A 37 -10.54 -6.14 -18.10
CA ALA A 37 -10.95 -5.05 -18.96
C ALA A 37 -10.84 -5.39 -20.45
N ALA A 38 -9.82 -6.16 -20.84
CA ALA A 38 -9.63 -6.61 -22.22
C ALA A 38 -10.78 -7.53 -22.72
N SER A 39 -11.54 -8.14 -21.82
CA SER A 39 -12.70 -8.97 -22.14
C SER A 39 -14.01 -8.17 -22.27
N LEU A 40 -14.00 -6.88 -21.96
CA LEU A 40 -15.17 -5.99 -22.06
C LEU A 40 -15.24 -5.29 -23.42
N CYS A 41 -16.47 -4.99 -23.90
CA CYS A 41 -16.67 -4.30 -25.17
C CYS A 41 -16.06 -2.89 -25.23
N ASP A 42 -15.97 -2.20 -24.07
CA ASP A 42 -15.35 -0.86 -23.95
C ASP A 42 -14.31 -0.85 -22.82
N PRO A 43 -13.06 -1.25 -23.12
CA PRO A 43 -12.01 -1.36 -22.08
C PRO A 43 -11.59 0.00 -21.50
N THR A 44 -11.80 1.10 -22.22
CA THR A 44 -11.35 2.44 -21.80
C THR A 44 -12.32 3.16 -20.86
N ALA A 45 -13.61 2.84 -20.89
CA ALA A 45 -14.63 3.54 -20.11
C ALA A 45 -14.45 3.41 -18.59
N HIS A 46 -13.90 2.32 -18.13
CA HIS A 46 -13.74 2.02 -16.70
C HIS A 46 -12.28 2.03 -16.18
N LEU A 47 -11.33 2.40 -17.04
CA LEU A 47 -9.91 2.33 -16.71
C LEU A 47 -9.53 3.22 -15.52
N ALA A 48 -10.10 4.43 -15.46
CA ALA A 48 -9.87 5.37 -14.36
C ALA A 48 -10.39 4.80 -13.03
N LEU A 49 -11.58 4.23 -13.03
CA LEU A 49 -12.23 3.66 -11.85
C LEU A 49 -11.47 2.44 -11.32
N TYR A 50 -10.96 1.60 -12.21
CA TYR A 50 -10.10 0.48 -11.83
C TYR A 50 -8.77 0.94 -11.22
N GLY A 51 -8.14 1.97 -11.79
CA GLY A 51 -6.91 2.55 -11.25
C GLY A 51 -7.09 3.11 -9.84
N GLU A 52 -8.17 3.87 -9.61
CA GLU A 52 -8.51 4.42 -8.30
C GLU A 52 -8.79 3.32 -7.27
N THR A 53 -9.52 2.27 -7.67
CA THR A 53 -9.83 1.13 -6.80
C THR A 53 -8.57 0.37 -6.40
N VAL A 54 -7.69 0.05 -7.35
CA VAL A 54 -6.41 -0.63 -7.08
C VAL A 54 -5.54 0.21 -6.16
N PHE A 55 -5.47 1.52 -6.40
CA PHE A 55 -4.72 2.44 -5.56
C PHE A 55 -5.24 2.44 -4.11
N ALA A 56 -6.56 2.58 -3.92
CA ALA A 56 -7.19 2.60 -2.61
C ALA A 56 -6.94 1.31 -1.83
N VAL A 57 -7.15 0.15 -2.46
CA VAL A 57 -6.93 -1.17 -1.86
C VAL A 57 -5.45 -1.37 -1.51
N SER A 58 -4.55 -0.98 -2.41
CA SER A 58 -3.10 -1.11 -2.19
C SER A 58 -2.60 -0.27 -1.03
N MET A 59 -3.09 0.98 -0.90
CA MET A 59 -2.74 1.87 0.22
C MET A 59 -3.23 1.33 1.56
N LEU A 60 -4.46 0.83 1.61
CA LEU A 60 -5.04 0.24 2.82
C LEU A 60 -4.28 -1.02 3.23
N LEU A 61 -3.97 -1.91 2.29
CA LEU A 61 -3.20 -3.12 2.54
C LEU A 61 -1.77 -2.81 2.98
N CYS A 62 -1.14 -1.81 2.38
CA CYS A 62 0.23 -1.40 2.73
C CYS A 62 0.30 -0.93 4.19
N GLY A 63 -0.65 -0.09 4.62
CA GLY A 63 -0.77 0.33 6.02
C GLY A 63 -0.99 -0.84 6.96
N PHE A 64 -1.89 -1.76 6.61
CA PHE A 64 -2.22 -2.94 7.42
C PHE A 64 -1.05 -3.92 7.54
N VAL A 65 -0.42 -4.29 6.43
CA VAL A 65 0.72 -5.23 6.39
C VAL A 65 1.92 -4.62 7.09
N GLY A 66 2.23 -3.34 6.85
CA GLY A 66 3.31 -2.63 7.52
C GLY A 66 3.14 -2.62 9.04
N ALA A 67 1.92 -2.36 9.52
CA ALA A 67 1.61 -2.41 10.95
C ALA A 67 1.73 -3.83 11.54
N LYS A 68 1.42 -4.87 10.77
CA LYS A 68 1.51 -6.26 11.22
C LYS A 68 2.93 -6.81 11.26
N LEU A 69 3.81 -6.32 10.38
CA LEU A 69 5.21 -6.76 10.34
C LEU A 69 6.02 -6.25 11.54
N SER A 70 5.71 -5.06 12.03
CA SER A 70 6.40 -4.48 13.18
C SER A 70 5.91 -5.07 14.51
N GLY A 71 6.86 -5.38 15.40
CA GLY A 71 6.57 -5.87 16.76
C GLY A 71 6.11 -4.75 17.70
N ASP A 72 6.86 -3.67 17.76
CA ASP A 72 6.72 -2.62 18.78
C ASP A 72 6.14 -1.32 18.24
N ALA A 73 6.61 -0.83 17.08
CA ALA A 73 6.17 0.41 16.46
C ALA A 73 5.17 0.18 15.32
N ARG A 74 4.10 -0.57 15.57
CA ARG A 74 3.14 -1.04 14.55
C ARG A 74 2.56 0.08 13.71
N PHE A 75 2.02 1.10 14.36
CA PHE A 75 1.39 2.22 13.68
C PHE A 75 2.40 3.00 12.83
N LEU A 76 3.57 3.31 13.40
CA LEU A 76 4.64 4.02 12.70
C LEU A 76 5.14 3.25 11.47
N CYS A 77 5.32 1.93 11.59
CA CYS A 77 5.75 1.11 10.47
C CYS A 77 4.69 1.09 9.35
N GLY A 78 3.42 1.00 9.70
CA GLY A 78 2.31 1.09 8.74
C GLY A 78 2.27 2.44 8.03
N MET A 79 2.43 3.55 8.75
CA MET A 79 2.48 4.89 8.18
C MET A 79 3.70 5.09 7.27
N LEU A 80 4.88 4.64 7.70
CA LEU A 80 6.10 4.71 6.89
C LEU A 80 5.99 3.89 5.60
N SER A 81 5.45 2.68 5.67
CA SER A 81 5.29 1.83 4.48
C SER A 81 4.35 2.46 3.45
N GLY A 82 3.23 3.03 3.90
CA GLY A 82 2.32 3.77 3.05
C GLY A 82 2.92 5.06 2.48
N GLY A 83 3.70 5.78 3.29
CA GLY A 83 4.44 6.97 2.82
C GLY A 83 5.43 6.66 1.71
N ILE A 84 6.19 5.56 1.85
CA ILE A 84 7.13 5.08 0.81
C ILE A 84 6.37 4.72 -0.47
N LEU A 85 5.27 3.99 -0.37
CA LEU A 85 4.45 3.63 -1.52
C LEU A 85 3.87 4.88 -2.22
N LEU A 86 3.41 5.85 -1.43
CA LEU A 86 2.85 7.10 -1.94
C LEU A 86 3.90 7.93 -2.67
N LEU A 87 5.12 8.04 -2.13
CA LEU A 87 6.25 8.69 -2.81
C LEU A 87 6.58 8.00 -4.13
N PHE A 88 6.53 6.66 -4.16
CA PHE A 88 6.77 5.91 -5.38
C PHE A 88 5.71 6.19 -6.44
N VAL A 89 4.42 6.25 -6.06
CA VAL A 89 3.31 6.58 -6.97
C VAL A 89 3.45 8.01 -7.51
N ILE A 90 3.82 8.97 -6.66
CA ILE A 90 4.07 10.35 -7.08
C ILE A 90 5.22 10.40 -8.08
N ALA A 91 6.35 9.77 -7.78
CA ALA A 91 7.51 9.73 -8.66
C ALA A 91 7.17 9.10 -10.02
N ALA A 92 6.42 8.00 -10.02
CA ALA A 92 5.93 7.37 -11.24
C ALA A 92 5.00 8.29 -12.03
N SER A 93 4.08 9.01 -11.37
CA SER A 93 3.19 9.97 -12.03
C SER A 93 3.95 11.09 -12.73
N PHE A 94 5.02 11.59 -12.13
CA PHE A 94 5.89 12.59 -12.77
C PHE A 94 6.69 12.01 -13.94
N ALA A 95 7.18 10.78 -13.82
CA ALA A 95 7.97 10.13 -14.85
C ALA A 95 7.14 9.86 -16.13
N PHE A 96 5.87 9.51 -15.98
CA PHE A 96 4.97 9.23 -17.11
C PHE A 96 4.20 10.45 -17.63
N GLY A 97 4.46 11.66 -17.11
CA GLY A 97 4.00 12.92 -17.68
C GLY A 97 2.50 13.20 -17.63
N GLY A 98 1.73 12.45 -16.84
CA GLY A 98 0.26 12.49 -16.86
C GLY A 98 -0.42 13.26 -15.71
N GLY A 99 0.33 13.92 -14.83
CA GLY A 99 -0.21 14.44 -13.58
C GLY A 99 -0.66 15.91 -13.60
N SER A 100 -1.96 16.17 -13.52
CA SER A 100 -2.44 17.47 -13.01
C SER A 100 -2.11 17.55 -11.51
N PHE A 101 -1.43 18.61 -11.09
CA PHE A 101 -0.99 18.82 -9.69
C PHE A 101 -2.15 18.75 -8.70
N ALA A 102 -3.33 19.23 -9.08
CA ALA A 102 -4.54 19.19 -8.25
C ALA A 102 -5.05 17.76 -8.02
N LYS A 103 -5.06 16.90 -9.05
CA LYS A 103 -5.44 15.49 -8.91
C LYS A 103 -4.42 14.72 -8.06
N GLY A 104 -3.13 15.04 -8.19
CA GLY A 104 -2.07 14.44 -7.36
C GLY A 104 -2.25 14.76 -5.88
N ALA A 105 -2.58 16.00 -5.52
CA ALA A 105 -2.81 16.41 -4.14
C ALA A 105 -4.01 15.68 -3.50
N VAL A 106 -5.10 15.52 -4.22
CA VAL A 106 -6.28 14.75 -3.74
C VAL A 106 -5.93 13.28 -3.54
N LEU A 107 -5.21 12.66 -4.49
CA LEU A 107 -4.74 11.27 -4.36
C LEU A 107 -3.81 11.09 -3.16
N CYS A 108 -2.93 12.05 -2.89
CA CYS A 108 -2.06 12.04 -1.70
C CYS A 108 -2.87 12.08 -0.41
N GLY A 109 -3.87 12.96 -0.32
CA GLY A 109 -4.76 13.06 0.85
C GLY A 109 -5.54 11.77 1.10
N VAL A 110 -6.16 11.23 0.07
CA VAL A 110 -6.92 9.97 0.14
C VAL A 110 -5.98 8.80 0.48
N GLY A 111 -4.81 8.72 -0.16
CA GLY A 111 -3.81 7.68 0.10
C GLY A 111 -3.31 7.71 1.54
N ALA A 112 -2.96 8.89 2.07
CA ALA A 112 -2.53 9.05 3.46
C ALA A 112 -3.65 8.67 4.46
N PHE A 113 -4.89 9.03 4.18
CA PHE A 113 -6.04 8.67 5.00
C PHE A 113 -6.25 7.14 5.01
N LEU A 114 -6.28 6.50 3.85
CA LEU A 114 -6.45 5.04 3.74
C LEU A 114 -5.32 4.27 4.40
N THR A 115 -4.08 4.75 4.25
CA THR A 115 -2.93 4.15 4.93
C THR A 115 -3.04 4.26 6.45
N SER A 116 -3.50 5.40 6.96
CA SER A 116 -3.71 5.61 8.40
C SER A 116 -4.78 4.65 8.95
N VAL A 117 -5.88 4.50 8.23
CA VAL A 117 -6.94 3.53 8.58
C VAL A 117 -6.40 2.10 8.56
N GLY A 118 -5.65 1.73 7.52
CA GLY A 118 -5.00 0.42 7.41
C GLY A 118 -4.04 0.15 8.56
N ALA A 119 -3.20 1.13 8.91
CA ALA A 119 -2.25 1.04 10.02
C ALA A 119 -2.96 0.89 11.38
N LEU A 120 -4.06 1.62 11.60
CA LEU A 120 -4.88 1.49 12.82
C LEU A 120 -5.50 0.10 12.94
N LEU A 121 -6.06 -0.42 11.85
CA LEU A 121 -6.66 -1.76 11.82
C LEU A 121 -5.60 -2.84 12.07
N GLY A 122 -4.40 -2.69 11.48
CA GLY A 122 -3.27 -3.59 11.71
C GLY A 122 -2.73 -3.54 13.14
N ALA A 123 -2.67 -2.35 13.75
CA ALA A 123 -2.18 -2.14 15.11
C ALA A 123 -3.15 -2.66 16.18
N LYS A 124 -4.47 -2.58 15.94
CA LYS A 124 -5.52 -2.95 16.91
C LYS A 124 -5.65 -4.47 17.14
N GLN A 125 -5.09 -5.33 16.29
CA GLN A 125 -5.17 -6.76 16.49
C GLN A 125 -4.35 -7.19 17.72
N PRO A 126 -4.98 -7.79 18.77
CA PRO A 126 -4.28 -8.20 19.98
C PRO A 126 -3.24 -9.27 19.64
N ARG A 127 -2.02 -9.08 20.16
CA ARG A 127 -1.01 -10.15 20.16
C ARG A 127 -1.61 -11.33 20.88
N ARG A 128 -1.94 -12.42 20.20
CA ARG A 128 -2.24 -13.69 20.86
C ARG A 128 -1.05 -14.02 21.72
N ARG A 129 -1.11 -13.68 23.04
CA ARG A 129 -0.16 -14.13 24.03
C ARG A 129 -0.17 -15.66 23.97
N ARG A 130 0.85 -16.24 23.36
CA ARG A 130 1.14 -17.64 23.53
C ARG A 130 1.45 -17.81 25.02
N ARG A 131 0.46 -18.27 25.81
CA ARG A 131 0.70 -18.83 27.13
C ARG A 131 1.68 -19.99 26.90
N ARG A 132 2.88 -19.84 27.45
CA ARG A 132 3.74 -20.98 27.78
C ARG A 132 3.29 -21.54 29.10
#